data_25d9bfccbbf83daaf76f255b575d0311
#
_entry.id   25d9bfccbbf83daaf76f255b575d0311
#
_cell.length_a   1.000
_cell.length_b   1.000
_cell.length_c   1.000
_cell.angle_alpha   90.00
_cell.angle_beta   90.00
_cell.angle_gamma   90.00
#
_symmetry.space_group_name_H-M   'P 1'
#
loop_
_entity.id
_entity.type
_entity.pdbx_description
1 polymer ?
#
loop_
_entity_poly.entity_id
_entity_poly.type
_entity_poly.pdbx_seq_one_letter_code
_entity_poly.pdbx_strand_id
1 'polypeptide(L)'
;ESRRVAEQVDHLAHHDPLTGLANRLMLRVRLEQALPEGRRRGWAVALMMLDLDRFKIINDTLGHSVGDELLREVALRLQHAVRETDMVALLGGDEFVILLPDIHTAADVATVARKVIGAFSRPVLVGSTELYSSPSIGVSMFPADGADADTLLRNADTAMYHAKAAGRNNFQFYAAEMNLAATQRLDLERKLRQALAHGELALVFQPQ
;
A
#
# COMPACT_ATOMS: atom_id res chain seq x y z
N GLU A 1 15.01 24.19 26.23
CA GLU A 1 14.46 22.80 26.47
C GLU A 1 13.02 22.67 25.98
N SER A 2 12.09 23.55 26.36
CA SER A 2 10.68 23.48 25.95
C SER A 2 10.47 23.45 24.45
N ARG A 3 11.26 24.16 23.64
CA ARG A 3 11.12 24.17 22.17
C ARG A 3 11.54 22.85 21.54
N ARG A 4 12.61 22.22 22.00
CA ARG A 4 13.06 20.92 21.55
C ARG A 4 12.05 19.81 21.87
N VAL A 5 11.45 19.88 23.07
CA VAL A 5 10.41 18.92 23.49
C VAL A 5 9.16 19.09 22.62
N ALA A 6 8.74 20.32 22.34
CA ALA A 6 7.60 20.58 21.45
C ALA A 6 7.85 20.08 20.02
N GLU A 7 9.04 20.31 19.46
CA GLU A 7 9.45 19.83 18.14
C GLU A 7 9.50 18.29 18.09
N GLN A 8 9.96 17.62 19.15
CA GLN A 8 9.95 16.17 19.26
C GLN A 8 8.53 15.60 19.36
N VAL A 9 7.66 16.23 20.14
CA VAL A 9 6.25 15.82 20.27
C VAL A 9 5.53 15.99 18.93
N ASP A 10 5.75 17.10 18.23
CA ASP A 10 5.18 17.34 16.91
C ASP A 10 5.69 16.32 15.88
N HIS A 11 6.99 16.00 15.90
CA HIS A 11 7.55 14.97 15.02
C HIS A 11 6.94 13.59 15.29
N LEU A 12 6.82 13.18 16.55
CA LEU A 12 6.21 11.91 16.93
C LEU A 12 4.71 11.85 16.59
N ALA A 13 4.02 12.98 16.60
CA ALA A 13 2.61 13.05 16.20
C ALA A 13 2.39 12.80 14.69
N HIS A 14 3.39 13.10 13.86
CA HIS A 14 3.27 13.09 12.40
C HIS A 14 4.11 12.02 11.69
N HIS A 15 5.03 11.36 12.41
CA HIS A 15 5.92 10.36 11.84
C HIS A 15 5.81 9.02 12.56
N ASP A 16 6.11 7.96 11.82
CA ASP A 16 6.25 6.61 12.36
C ASP A 16 7.59 6.47 13.09
N PRO A 17 7.62 6.04 14.36
CA PRO A 17 8.85 6.00 15.15
C PRO A 17 9.84 4.92 14.70
N LEU A 18 9.40 3.88 13.99
CA LEU A 18 10.25 2.79 13.52
C LEU A 18 11.03 3.18 12.27
N THR A 19 10.36 3.80 11.30
CA THR A 19 10.88 4.07 9.96
C THR A 19 11.22 5.53 9.72
N GLY A 20 10.68 6.45 10.54
CA GLY A 20 10.79 7.90 10.35
C GLY A 20 9.92 8.44 9.20
N LEU A 21 9.16 7.59 8.51
CA LEU A 21 8.23 8.00 7.47
C LEU A 21 7.05 8.80 8.03
N ALA A 22 6.33 9.51 7.18
CA ALA A 22 5.05 10.08 7.53
C ALA A 22 4.10 8.99 8.05
N ASN A 23 3.32 9.31 9.08
CA ASN A 23 2.28 8.42 9.58
C ASN A 23 0.94 8.69 8.89
N ARG A 24 -0.11 7.94 9.28
CA ARG A 24 -1.47 8.09 8.76
C ARG A 24 -2.01 9.52 8.88
N LEU A 25 -1.72 10.20 10.00
CA LEU A 25 -2.19 11.57 10.23
C LEU A 25 -1.56 12.54 9.24
N MET A 26 -0.23 12.47 9.09
CA MET A 26 0.49 13.36 8.16
C MET A 26 0.09 13.10 6.70
N LEU A 27 -0.09 11.83 6.31
CA LEU A 27 -0.60 11.49 4.98
C LEU A 27 -1.96 12.14 4.72
N ARG A 28 -2.88 12.09 5.69
CA ARG A 28 -4.22 12.67 5.56
C ARG A 28 -4.13 14.19 5.36
N VAL A 29 -3.34 14.87 6.19
CA VAL A 29 -3.10 16.32 6.07
C VAL A 29 -2.58 16.68 4.67
N ARG A 30 -1.63 15.91 4.14
CA ARG A 30 -1.06 16.17 2.81
C ARG A 30 -2.04 15.88 1.69
N LEU A 31 -2.88 14.84 1.80
CA LEU A 31 -3.95 14.59 0.84
C LEU A 31 -4.97 15.73 0.82
N GLU A 32 -5.42 16.19 1.99
CA GLU A 32 -6.37 17.29 2.12
C GLU A 32 -5.83 18.61 1.54
N GLN A 33 -4.51 18.78 1.46
CA GLN A 33 -3.84 19.89 0.77
C GLN A 33 -3.70 19.66 -0.74
N ALA A 34 -3.29 18.46 -1.15
CA ALA A 34 -2.98 18.13 -2.54
C ALA A 34 -4.23 18.09 -3.43
N LEU A 35 -5.37 17.57 -2.93
CA LEU A 35 -6.58 17.42 -3.74
C LEU A 35 -7.17 18.76 -4.21
N PRO A 36 -7.37 19.78 -3.34
CA PRO A 36 -7.80 21.11 -3.78
C PRO A 36 -6.81 21.79 -4.72
N GLU A 37 -5.50 21.58 -4.50
CA GLU A 37 -4.47 22.14 -5.37
C GLU A 37 -4.51 21.50 -6.75
N GLY A 38 -4.59 20.17 -6.84
CA GLY A 38 -4.76 19.44 -8.08
C GLY A 38 -5.99 19.90 -8.86
N ARG A 39 -7.14 20.07 -8.17
CA ARG A 39 -8.37 20.58 -8.77
C ARG A 39 -8.18 21.99 -9.35
N ARG A 40 -7.50 22.88 -8.61
CA ARG A 40 -7.27 24.26 -9.03
C ARG A 40 -6.31 24.38 -10.20
N ARG A 41 -5.29 23.53 -10.23
CA ARG A 41 -4.24 23.54 -11.27
C ARG A 41 -4.52 22.63 -12.47
N GLY A 42 -5.53 21.77 -12.37
CA GLY A 42 -5.91 20.84 -13.43
C GLY A 42 -4.98 19.64 -13.57
N TRP A 43 -4.23 19.28 -12.55
CA TRP A 43 -3.41 18.07 -12.53
C TRP A 43 -4.01 16.96 -11.65
N ALA A 44 -3.61 15.72 -11.89
CA ALA A 44 -4.02 14.59 -11.09
C ALA A 44 -3.15 14.45 -9.84
N VAL A 45 -3.73 13.83 -8.81
CA VAL A 45 -3.01 13.33 -7.63
C VAL A 45 -3.13 11.82 -7.63
N ALA A 46 -2.02 11.09 -7.55
CA ALA A 46 -2.07 9.64 -7.45
C ALA A 46 -1.69 9.15 -6.05
N LEU A 47 -2.36 8.11 -5.61
CA LEU A 47 -2.13 7.42 -4.36
C LEU A 47 -1.82 5.96 -4.67
N MET A 48 -0.68 5.48 -4.17
CA MET A 48 -0.25 4.11 -4.32
C MET A 48 -0.24 3.45 -2.93
N MET A 49 -1.12 2.46 -2.72
CA MET A 49 -1.13 1.62 -1.52
C MET A 49 -0.24 0.41 -1.78
N LEU A 50 0.69 0.14 -0.87
CA LEU A 50 1.62 -0.99 -0.97
C LEU A 50 1.51 -1.88 0.27
N ASP A 51 1.67 -3.18 0.07
CA ASP A 51 1.79 -4.18 1.12
C ASP A 51 2.96 -5.12 0.77
N LEU A 52 3.76 -5.49 1.77
CA LEU A 52 4.90 -6.38 1.58
C LEU A 52 4.43 -7.83 1.54
N ASP A 53 4.59 -8.45 0.39
CA ASP A 53 4.21 -9.84 0.19
C ASP A 53 4.90 -10.77 1.19
N ARG A 54 4.08 -11.55 1.92
CA ARG A 54 4.54 -12.54 2.89
C ARG A 54 5.27 -11.98 4.13
N PHE A 55 5.14 -10.69 4.43
CA PHE A 55 5.77 -10.06 5.60
C PHE A 55 5.43 -10.78 6.90
N LYS A 56 4.18 -11.21 7.07
CA LYS A 56 3.78 -12.00 8.23
C LYS A 56 4.59 -13.29 8.38
N ILE A 57 4.91 -13.98 7.28
CA ILE A 57 5.72 -15.22 7.33
C ILE A 57 7.14 -14.90 7.82
N ILE A 58 7.71 -13.77 7.41
CA ILE A 58 9.03 -13.32 7.89
C ILE A 58 8.97 -13.09 9.40
N ASN A 59 7.97 -12.36 9.90
CA ASN A 59 7.79 -12.14 11.34
C ASN A 59 7.59 -13.45 12.11
N ASP A 60 6.73 -14.32 11.64
CA ASP A 60 6.40 -15.59 12.31
C ASP A 60 7.60 -16.56 12.33
N THR A 61 8.51 -16.47 11.33
CA THR A 61 9.64 -17.38 11.18
C THR A 61 10.93 -16.83 11.79
N LEU A 62 11.21 -15.54 11.61
CA LEU A 62 12.49 -14.91 11.98
C LEU A 62 12.36 -13.91 13.14
N GLY A 63 11.14 -13.64 13.58
CA GLY A 63 10.86 -12.74 14.69
C GLY A 63 10.64 -11.27 14.25
N HIS A 64 9.96 -10.52 15.10
CA HIS A 64 9.57 -9.14 14.83
C HIS A 64 10.76 -8.18 14.66
N SER A 65 11.88 -8.42 15.34
CA SER A 65 13.09 -7.59 15.18
C SER A 65 13.63 -7.61 13.75
N VAL A 66 13.58 -8.77 13.09
CA VAL A 66 13.98 -8.92 11.67
C VAL A 66 12.98 -8.23 10.75
N GLY A 67 11.68 -8.34 11.06
CA GLY A 67 10.64 -7.60 10.35
C GLY A 67 10.80 -6.07 10.48
N ASP A 68 11.16 -5.57 11.66
CA ASP A 68 11.42 -4.15 11.90
C ASP A 68 12.61 -3.64 11.08
N GLU A 69 13.69 -4.42 10.97
CA GLU A 69 14.83 -4.07 10.13
C GLU A 69 14.46 -4.08 8.64
N LEU A 70 13.66 -5.06 8.21
CA LEU A 70 13.12 -5.10 6.85
C LEU A 70 12.28 -3.85 6.56
N LEU A 71 11.39 -3.44 7.46
CA LEU A 71 10.57 -2.23 7.29
C LEU A 71 11.42 -0.96 7.17
N ARG A 72 12.50 -0.82 7.98
CA ARG A 72 13.43 0.32 7.87
C ARG A 72 14.12 0.38 6.52
N GLU A 73 14.62 -0.75 6.04
CA GLU A 73 15.29 -0.82 4.75
C GLU A 73 14.31 -0.56 3.59
N VAL A 74 13.10 -1.11 3.66
CA VAL A 74 12.03 -0.83 2.69
C VAL A 74 11.69 0.66 2.67
N ALA A 75 11.56 1.29 3.83
CA ALA A 75 11.31 2.72 3.92
C ALA A 75 12.37 3.55 3.18
N LEU A 76 13.65 3.24 3.37
CA LEU A 76 14.75 3.89 2.66
C LEU A 76 14.68 3.67 1.15
N ARG A 77 14.41 2.44 0.70
CA ARG A 77 14.28 2.12 -0.73
C ARG A 77 13.12 2.87 -1.39
N LEU A 78 11.99 2.96 -0.70
CA LEU A 78 10.83 3.70 -1.19
C LEU A 78 11.12 5.20 -1.30
N GLN A 79 11.76 5.81 -0.29
CA GLN A 79 12.18 7.21 -0.34
C GLN A 79 13.14 7.49 -1.51
N HIS A 80 14.09 6.60 -1.80
CA HIS A 80 14.98 6.74 -2.95
C HIS A 80 14.30 6.48 -4.31
N ALA A 81 13.17 5.77 -4.32
CA ALA A 81 12.43 5.48 -5.54
C ALA A 81 11.54 6.63 -6.00
N VAL A 82 11.21 7.58 -5.14
CA VAL A 82 10.29 8.70 -5.41
C VAL A 82 11.05 10.04 -5.44
N ARG A 83 10.36 11.11 -5.83
CA ARG A 83 10.91 12.48 -5.85
C ARG A 83 10.77 13.10 -4.46
N GLU A 84 11.51 14.17 -4.20
CA GLU A 84 11.42 14.95 -2.95
C GLU A 84 10.01 15.55 -2.72
N THR A 85 9.29 15.86 -3.79
CA THR A 85 7.91 16.37 -3.74
C THR A 85 6.87 15.31 -3.40
N ASP A 86 7.22 14.04 -3.61
CA ASP A 86 6.35 12.91 -3.30
C ASP A 86 6.45 12.57 -1.81
N MET A 87 5.45 11.92 -1.26
CA MET A 87 5.45 11.50 0.13
C MET A 87 5.37 9.99 0.24
N VAL A 88 6.21 9.41 1.10
CA VAL A 88 6.10 8.02 1.55
C VAL A 88 5.61 8.02 2.99
N ALA A 89 4.59 7.22 3.27
CA ALA A 89 4.00 7.04 4.59
C ALA A 89 3.91 5.57 4.97
N LEU A 90 3.94 5.27 6.27
CA LEU A 90 3.62 3.96 6.84
C LEU A 90 2.31 4.08 7.62
N LEU A 91 1.30 3.28 7.26
CA LEU A 91 -0.02 3.33 7.92
C LEU A 91 -0.11 2.41 9.14
N GLY A 92 0.75 1.40 9.19
CA GLY A 92 0.85 0.40 10.24
C GLY A 92 1.19 -0.98 9.67
N GLY A 93 1.86 -1.81 10.47
CA GLY A 93 2.33 -3.11 9.98
C GLY A 93 3.25 -2.98 8.77
N ASP A 94 2.87 -3.58 7.66
CA ASP A 94 3.59 -3.59 6.37
C ASP A 94 2.89 -2.78 5.27
N GLU A 95 1.93 -1.93 5.65
CA GLU A 95 1.16 -1.09 4.72
C GLU A 95 1.83 0.27 4.50
N PHE A 96 2.46 0.46 3.35
CA PHE A 96 3.01 1.75 2.93
C PHE A 96 2.08 2.47 1.96
N VAL A 97 2.17 3.79 1.94
CA VAL A 97 1.48 4.63 0.95
C VAL A 97 2.46 5.61 0.33
N ILE A 98 2.37 5.76 -0.99
CA ILE A 98 3.07 6.81 -1.72
C ILE A 98 2.04 7.77 -2.29
N LEU A 99 2.19 9.05 -1.96
CA LEU A 99 1.40 10.15 -2.51
C LEU A 99 2.21 10.89 -3.55
N LEU A 100 1.67 10.98 -4.76
CA LEU A 100 2.23 11.69 -5.91
C LEU A 100 1.33 12.90 -6.22
N PRO A 101 1.69 14.12 -5.78
CA PRO A 101 0.78 15.27 -5.78
C PRO A 101 0.64 15.97 -7.13
N ASP A 102 1.53 15.75 -8.07
CA ASP A 102 1.61 16.44 -9.38
C ASP A 102 1.84 15.42 -10.48
N ILE A 103 0.74 14.88 -10.99
CA ILE A 103 0.74 13.84 -12.02
C ILE A 103 -0.01 14.34 -13.25
N HIS A 104 0.58 14.15 -14.43
CA HIS A 104 -0.04 14.53 -15.69
C HIS A 104 -0.71 13.34 -16.38
N THR A 105 -0.13 12.17 -16.30
CA THR A 105 -0.65 10.96 -16.97
C THR A 105 -0.58 9.72 -16.10
N ALA A 106 -1.44 8.75 -16.37
CA ALA A 106 -1.35 7.42 -15.74
C ALA A 106 -0.02 6.71 -16.07
N ALA A 107 0.59 7.03 -17.20
CA ALA A 107 1.89 6.47 -17.60
C ALA A 107 3.03 6.94 -16.67
N ASP A 108 2.93 8.17 -16.13
CA ASP A 108 3.88 8.68 -15.12
C ASP A 108 3.79 7.87 -13.85
N VAL A 109 2.57 7.60 -13.37
CA VAL A 109 2.33 6.76 -12.19
C VAL A 109 2.83 5.34 -12.41
N ALA A 110 2.55 4.74 -13.57
CA ALA A 110 3.04 3.41 -13.92
C ALA A 110 4.58 3.34 -13.95
N THR A 111 5.24 4.44 -14.32
CA THR A 111 6.70 4.54 -14.30
C THR A 111 7.24 4.55 -12.87
N VAL A 112 6.61 5.30 -11.96
CA VAL A 112 6.96 5.28 -10.54
C VAL A 112 6.70 3.89 -9.95
N ALA A 113 5.54 3.27 -10.25
CA ALA A 113 5.21 1.93 -9.76
C ALA A 113 6.25 0.88 -10.17
N ARG A 114 6.69 0.89 -11.45
CA ARG A 114 7.77 0.02 -11.92
C ARG A 114 9.09 0.28 -11.21
N LYS A 115 9.43 1.56 -10.96
CA LYS A 115 10.65 1.93 -10.23
C LYS A 115 10.60 1.42 -8.79
N VAL A 116 9.45 1.53 -8.14
CA VAL A 116 9.21 1.00 -6.79
C VAL A 116 9.38 -0.52 -6.78
N ILE A 117 8.72 -1.26 -7.67
CA ILE A 117 8.89 -2.72 -7.78
C ILE A 117 10.36 -3.08 -8.05
N GLY A 118 11.03 -2.35 -8.94
CA GLY A 118 12.45 -2.55 -9.24
C GLY A 118 13.37 -2.36 -8.04
N ALA A 119 13.01 -1.53 -7.06
CA ALA A 119 13.77 -1.35 -5.83
C ALA A 119 13.81 -2.61 -4.95
N PHE A 120 12.88 -3.55 -5.16
CA PHE A 120 12.82 -4.85 -4.47
C PHE A 120 13.54 -5.98 -5.23
N SER A 121 14.14 -5.71 -6.39
CA SER A 121 14.88 -6.72 -7.17
C SER A 121 16.12 -7.27 -6.45
N ARG A 122 16.62 -6.52 -5.46
CA ARG A 122 17.76 -6.95 -4.63
C ARG A 122 17.27 -7.35 -3.25
N PRO A 123 17.84 -8.41 -2.65
CA PRO A 123 17.48 -8.80 -1.30
C PRO A 123 17.76 -7.68 -0.29
N VAL A 124 17.06 -7.72 0.83
CA VAL A 124 17.37 -6.93 2.01
C VAL A 124 18.32 -7.76 2.89
N LEU A 125 19.44 -7.19 3.26
CA LEU A 125 20.38 -7.81 4.18
C LEU A 125 20.01 -7.42 5.62
N VAL A 126 19.65 -8.42 6.42
CA VAL A 126 19.42 -8.25 7.86
C VAL A 126 20.45 -9.12 8.59
N GLY A 127 21.47 -8.48 9.15
CA GLY A 127 22.67 -9.18 9.64
C GLY A 127 23.35 -9.95 8.52
N SER A 128 23.41 -11.28 8.63
CA SER A 128 23.95 -12.19 7.60
C SER A 128 22.86 -12.84 6.72
N THR A 129 21.58 -12.50 6.93
CA THR A 129 20.45 -13.14 6.25
C THR A 129 19.98 -12.29 5.07
N GLU A 130 19.90 -12.88 3.89
CA GLU A 130 19.26 -12.27 2.73
C GLU A 130 17.77 -12.53 2.73
N LEU A 131 16.97 -11.45 2.74
CA LEU A 131 15.52 -11.50 2.70
C LEU A 131 15.03 -11.03 1.34
N TYR A 132 14.22 -11.86 0.70
CA TYR A 132 13.51 -11.52 -0.54
C TYR A 132 12.08 -11.14 -0.20
N SER A 133 11.71 -9.92 -0.53
CA SER A 133 10.35 -9.41 -0.40
C SER A 133 9.94 -8.74 -1.72
N SER A 134 8.66 -8.65 -1.96
CA SER A 134 8.10 -7.94 -3.11
C SER A 134 6.91 -7.12 -2.67
N PRO A 135 6.57 -6.02 -3.37
CA PRO A 135 5.38 -5.24 -3.06
C PRO A 135 4.21 -5.65 -3.95
N SER A 136 3.02 -5.73 -3.39
CA SER A 136 1.76 -5.65 -4.14
C SER A 136 1.23 -4.22 -4.05
N ILE A 137 0.97 -3.58 -5.20
CA ILE A 137 0.67 -2.15 -5.26
C ILE A 137 -0.71 -1.93 -5.88
N GLY A 138 -1.56 -1.16 -5.20
CA GLY A 138 -2.81 -0.63 -5.75
C GLY A 138 -2.72 0.87 -5.98
N VAL A 139 -3.22 1.34 -7.10
CA VAL A 139 -3.15 2.74 -7.51
C VAL A 139 -4.54 3.30 -7.68
N SER A 140 -4.81 4.47 -7.08
CA SER A 140 -5.99 5.30 -7.37
C SER A 140 -5.56 6.72 -7.74
N MET A 141 -6.35 7.37 -8.59
CA MET A 141 -6.06 8.70 -9.13
C MET A 141 -7.21 9.67 -8.91
N PHE A 142 -6.92 10.82 -8.32
CA PHE A 142 -7.82 11.96 -8.29
C PHE A 142 -7.75 12.71 -9.65
N PRO A 143 -8.87 13.18 -10.20
CA PRO A 143 -10.25 13.05 -9.72
C PRO A 143 -10.97 11.79 -10.21
N ALA A 144 -10.35 10.98 -11.06
CA ALA A 144 -11.02 9.88 -11.78
C ALA A 144 -11.56 8.79 -10.83
N ASP A 145 -10.78 8.42 -9.81
CA ASP A 145 -11.09 7.30 -8.94
C ASP A 145 -11.63 7.73 -7.57
N GLY A 146 -11.81 9.03 -7.34
CA GLY A 146 -12.36 9.54 -6.10
C GLY A 146 -12.22 11.05 -5.96
N ALA A 147 -13.12 11.68 -5.20
CA ALA A 147 -13.13 13.11 -4.98
C ALA A 147 -12.53 13.53 -3.62
N ASP A 148 -12.30 12.57 -2.73
CA ASP A 148 -11.84 12.76 -1.36
C ASP A 148 -10.80 11.70 -0.95
N ALA A 149 -10.10 11.97 0.15
CA ALA A 149 -9.02 11.13 0.64
C ALA A 149 -9.47 9.70 1.01
N ASP A 150 -10.61 9.56 1.66
CA ASP A 150 -11.10 8.27 2.14
C ASP A 150 -11.51 7.37 0.96
N THR A 151 -12.11 7.96 -0.08
CA THR A 151 -12.46 7.25 -1.31
C THR A 151 -11.21 6.79 -2.06
N LEU A 152 -10.20 7.66 -2.20
CA LEU A 152 -8.94 7.30 -2.87
C LEU A 152 -8.18 6.20 -2.12
N LEU A 153 -8.07 6.30 -0.79
CA LEU A 153 -7.43 5.27 0.03
C LEU A 153 -8.13 3.92 -0.12
N ARG A 154 -9.46 3.88 -0.02
CA ARG A 154 -10.24 2.66 -0.19
C ARG A 154 -10.09 2.05 -1.58
N ASN A 155 -10.08 2.87 -2.62
CA ASN A 155 -9.96 2.40 -3.99
C ASN A 155 -8.55 1.91 -4.32
N ALA A 156 -7.50 2.56 -3.77
CA ALA A 156 -6.13 2.06 -3.85
C ALA A 156 -5.98 0.71 -3.12
N ASP A 157 -6.59 0.55 -1.93
CA ASP A 157 -6.58 -0.72 -1.20
C ASP A 157 -7.27 -1.84 -1.99
N THR A 158 -8.43 -1.55 -2.59
CA THR A 158 -9.13 -2.49 -3.48
C THR A 158 -8.21 -2.94 -4.63
N ALA A 159 -7.53 -2.00 -5.29
CA ALA A 159 -6.61 -2.31 -6.38
C ALA A 159 -5.39 -3.12 -5.90
N MET A 160 -4.86 -2.83 -4.71
CA MET A 160 -3.77 -3.59 -4.09
C MET A 160 -4.18 -5.04 -3.82
N TYR A 161 -5.40 -5.26 -3.33
CA TYR A 161 -5.93 -6.61 -3.17
C TYR A 161 -5.99 -7.37 -4.50
N HIS A 162 -6.38 -6.71 -5.59
CA HIS A 162 -6.34 -7.29 -6.94
C HIS A 162 -4.91 -7.60 -7.40
N ALA A 163 -3.93 -6.74 -7.09
CA ALA A 163 -2.52 -7.03 -7.36
C ALA A 163 -2.05 -8.30 -6.63
N LYS A 164 -2.44 -8.49 -5.37
CA LYS A 164 -2.16 -9.73 -4.61
C LYS A 164 -2.81 -10.96 -5.26
N ALA A 165 -4.06 -10.84 -5.71
CA ALA A 165 -4.78 -11.93 -6.38
C ALA A 165 -4.22 -12.26 -7.77
N ALA A 166 -3.68 -11.27 -8.48
CA ALA A 166 -3.05 -11.42 -9.80
C ALA A 166 -1.62 -11.99 -9.77
N GLY A 167 -1.16 -12.52 -8.64
CA GLY A 167 0.13 -13.20 -8.53
C GLY A 167 1.18 -12.45 -7.70
N ARG A 168 0.85 -11.33 -7.08
CA ARG A 168 1.76 -10.49 -6.29
C ARG A 168 2.88 -9.85 -7.12
N ASN A 169 3.77 -9.10 -6.49
CA ASN A 169 4.91 -8.45 -7.16
C ASN A 169 4.51 -7.68 -8.44
N ASN A 170 3.40 -6.99 -8.38
CA ASN A 170 2.85 -6.21 -9.48
C ASN A 170 2.08 -5.00 -8.95
N PHE A 171 1.65 -4.15 -9.87
CA PHE A 171 0.74 -3.05 -9.55
C PHE A 171 -0.54 -3.13 -10.39
N GLN A 172 -1.65 -2.67 -9.82
CA GLN A 172 -2.94 -2.54 -10.47
C GLN A 172 -3.48 -1.13 -10.27
N PHE A 173 -3.99 -0.54 -11.36
CA PHE A 173 -4.81 0.66 -11.25
C PHE A 173 -6.23 0.25 -10.82
N TYR A 174 -6.82 1.09 -9.99
CA TYR A 174 -8.21 0.93 -9.64
C TYR A 174 -9.11 0.98 -10.90
N ALA A 175 -10.10 0.12 -10.94
CA ALA A 175 -11.19 0.14 -11.89
C ALA A 175 -12.50 -0.13 -11.13
N ALA A 176 -13.58 0.54 -11.50
CA ALA A 176 -14.84 0.45 -10.76
C ALA A 176 -15.39 -0.98 -10.67
N GLU A 177 -15.12 -1.81 -11.67
CA GLU A 177 -15.46 -3.23 -11.71
C GLU A 177 -14.80 -4.05 -10.61
N MET A 178 -13.67 -3.60 -10.06
CA MET A 178 -12.95 -4.27 -8.97
C MET A 178 -13.79 -4.29 -7.68
N ASN A 179 -14.53 -3.23 -7.40
CA ASN A 179 -15.46 -3.19 -6.26
C ASN A 179 -16.57 -4.23 -6.38
N LEU A 180 -17.09 -4.43 -7.59
CA LEU A 180 -18.10 -5.46 -7.85
C LEU A 180 -17.54 -6.85 -7.62
N ALA A 181 -16.35 -7.15 -8.13
CA ALA A 181 -15.67 -8.42 -7.93
C ALA A 181 -15.36 -8.69 -6.45
N ALA A 182 -14.92 -7.68 -5.70
CA ALA A 182 -14.67 -7.79 -4.26
C ALA A 182 -15.95 -8.10 -3.48
N THR A 183 -17.04 -7.41 -3.79
CA THR A 183 -18.36 -7.64 -3.17
C THR A 183 -18.90 -9.03 -3.49
N GLN A 184 -18.82 -9.46 -4.75
CA GLN A 184 -19.24 -10.81 -5.16
C GLN A 184 -18.45 -11.91 -4.46
N ARG A 185 -17.14 -11.71 -4.29
CA ARG A 185 -16.29 -12.67 -3.57
C ARG A 185 -16.66 -12.78 -2.10
N LEU A 186 -16.89 -11.65 -1.41
CA LEU A 186 -17.34 -11.68 -0.01
C LEU A 186 -18.70 -12.38 0.13
N ASP A 187 -19.63 -12.12 -0.78
CA ASP A 187 -20.93 -12.79 -0.79
C ASP A 187 -20.78 -14.29 -1.04
N LEU A 188 -19.90 -14.69 -1.96
CA LEU A 188 -19.59 -16.09 -2.23
C LEU A 188 -18.94 -16.79 -1.02
N GLU A 189 -17.97 -16.14 -0.36
CA GLU A 189 -17.35 -16.67 0.86
C GLU A 189 -18.38 -16.85 1.97
N ARG A 190 -19.29 -15.90 2.15
CA ARG A 190 -20.40 -16.00 3.11
C ARG A 190 -21.31 -17.18 2.78
N LYS A 191 -21.71 -17.32 1.51
CA LYS A 191 -22.56 -18.42 1.03
C LYS A 191 -21.88 -19.78 1.21
N LEU A 192 -20.59 -19.89 0.89
CA LEU A 192 -19.83 -21.12 1.09
C LEU A 192 -19.74 -21.53 2.57
N ARG A 193 -19.53 -20.59 3.47
CA ARG A 193 -19.54 -20.89 4.94
C ARG A 193 -20.91 -21.39 5.40
N GLN A 194 -21.99 -20.77 4.89
CA GLN A 194 -23.36 -21.22 5.19
C GLN A 194 -23.64 -22.60 4.61
N ALA A 195 -23.27 -22.86 3.36
CA ALA A 195 -23.45 -24.16 2.71
C ALA A 195 -22.68 -25.28 3.45
N LEU A 196 -21.47 -24.99 3.93
CA LEU A 196 -20.70 -25.92 4.75
C LEU A 196 -21.42 -26.22 6.09
N ALA A 197 -21.94 -25.21 6.76
CA ALA A 197 -22.65 -25.35 8.04
C ALA A 197 -23.98 -26.13 7.88
N HIS A 198 -24.64 -26.04 6.71
CA HIS A 198 -25.89 -26.74 6.40
C HIS A 198 -25.70 -28.08 5.69
N GLY A 199 -24.45 -28.51 5.45
CA GLY A 199 -24.16 -29.78 4.77
C GLY A 199 -24.55 -29.82 3.28
N GLU A 200 -24.60 -28.64 2.63
CA GLU A 200 -25.02 -28.50 1.23
C GLU A 200 -23.86 -28.79 0.22
N LEU A 201 -22.65 -29.05 0.72
CA LEU A 201 -21.49 -29.36 -0.11
C LEU A 201 -21.28 -30.86 -0.25
N ALA A 202 -21.14 -31.35 -1.48
CA ALA A 202 -20.83 -32.75 -1.79
C ALA A 202 -19.50 -32.86 -2.57
N LEU A 203 -18.71 -33.89 -2.24
CA LEU A 203 -17.53 -34.24 -3.02
C LEU A 203 -17.94 -35.01 -4.30
N VAL A 204 -17.49 -34.50 -5.45
CA VAL A 204 -17.67 -35.16 -6.73
C VAL A 204 -16.29 -35.51 -7.27
N PHE A 205 -16.08 -36.79 -7.61
CA PHE A 205 -14.84 -37.27 -8.22
C PHE A 205 -14.97 -37.25 -9.74
N GLN A 206 -14.00 -36.67 -10.41
CA GLN A 206 -13.90 -36.70 -11.86
C GLN A 206 -12.86 -37.76 -12.24
N PRO A 207 -13.20 -38.79 -13.05
CA PRO A 207 -12.21 -39.74 -13.55
C PRO A 207 -11.22 -39.04 -14.47
N GLN A 208 -9.93 -39.34 -14.29
CA GLN A 208 -8.85 -38.87 -15.16
C GLN A 208 -8.85 -39.61 -16.49
#